data_ec8662eaaae7005866e839f1564d63c9
#
_entry.id   ec8662eaaae7005866e839f1564d63c9
#
_cell.length_a   1.000
_cell.length_b   1.000
_cell.length_c   1.000
_cell.angle_alpha   90.00
_cell.angle_beta   90.00
_cell.angle_gamma   90.00
#
_symmetry.space_group_name_H-M   'P 1'
#
loop_
_entity.id
_entity.type
_entity.pdbx_description
1 polymer ?
#
loop_
_entity_poly.entity_id
_entity_poly.type
_entity_poly.pdbx_seq_one_letter_code
_entity_poly.pdbx_strand_id
1 'polypeptide(L)'
;MISGVTALYPRLNGTYKFDTQENKSVKCHALDEGAAFEMSFKLDEAQAKELHQVCSQAYANAAAMDTKRKWPDKPNNLPYKRNADNDIVGKCKLKGSYGGDVTQPPKQVDAARNRLPDDFMLTTNSKVNVAVMIVPYNTGSLNGVSLRLRAVQVLELAELEGGDDPFDKVDGFVSPNSDAVFSNTQPAQPVNGQEYDPFAASVASQAPSNVDIDDDIPF
;
A
#
# COMPACT_ATOMS: atom_id res chain seq x y z
N MET A 1 9.32 10.09 13.13
CA MET A 1 8.47 10.33 11.94
C MET A 1 9.35 10.91 10.86
N ILE A 2 9.20 10.50 9.62
CA ILE A 2 9.92 11.04 8.46
C ILE A 2 8.87 11.80 7.65
N SER A 3 9.06 13.09 7.46
CA SER A 3 8.00 13.98 6.94
C SER A 3 8.27 14.43 5.53
N GLY A 4 7.22 14.58 4.72
CA GLY A 4 7.26 15.19 3.39
C GLY A 4 8.08 14.42 2.35
N VAL A 5 8.22 13.11 2.51
CA VAL A 5 8.99 12.28 1.58
C VAL A 5 8.14 11.82 0.40
N THR A 6 8.78 11.48 -0.71
CA THR A 6 8.12 10.92 -1.88
C THR A 6 8.06 9.40 -1.76
N ALA A 7 6.86 8.83 -1.82
CA ALA A 7 6.63 7.39 -1.77
C ALA A 7 7.09 6.71 -3.06
N LEU A 8 7.77 5.58 -2.92
CA LEU A 8 8.22 4.76 -4.03
C LEU A 8 7.73 3.32 -3.82
N TYR A 9 7.08 2.77 -4.83
CA TYR A 9 6.61 1.38 -4.84
C TYR A 9 5.85 0.97 -3.56
N PRO A 10 4.83 1.74 -3.11
CA PRO A 10 4.09 1.41 -1.91
C PRO A 10 3.26 0.15 -2.09
N ARG A 11 3.36 -0.76 -1.10
CA ARG A 11 2.61 -2.02 -1.01
C ARG A 11 2.04 -2.11 0.38
N LEU A 12 0.95 -1.38 0.62
CA LEU A 12 0.37 -1.18 1.95
C LEU A 12 -1.00 -1.83 2.12
N ASN A 13 -1.65 -2.18 1.01
CA ASN A 13 -2.97 -2.82 0.98
C ASN A 13 -2.93 -4.35 0.97
N GLY A 14 -1.76 -4.93 1.11
CA GLY A 14 -1.56 -6.38 1.13
C GLY A 14 -0.11 -6.73 1.41
N THR A 15 0.14 -8.00 1.68
CA THR A 15 1.49 -8.52 1.90
C THR A 15 2.11 -9.00 0.61
N TYR A 16 3.41 -8.75 0.49
CA TYR A 16 4.23 -9.13 -0.66
C TYR A 16 5.51 -9.80 -0.18
N LYS A 17 6.02 -10.71 -0.97
CA LYS A 17 7.35 -11.32 -0.81
C LYS A 17 8.15 -11.16 -2.09
N PHE A 18 9.47 -11.13 -1.97
CA PHE A 18 10.35 -11.09 -3.13
C PHE A 18 10.49 -12.50 -3.71
N ASP A 19 10.13 -12.66 -4.98
CA ASP A 19 10.36 -13.88 -5.73
C ASP A 19 11.71 -13.78 -6.44
N THR A 20 12.64 -14.65 -6.06
CA THR A 20 13.99 -14.68 -6.62
C THR A 20 14.04 -15.23 -8.03
N GLN A 21 13.07 -16.07 -8.43
CA GLN A 21 13.01 -16.63 -9.78
C GLN A 21 12.53 -15.58 -10.78
N GLU A 22 11.48 -14.86 -10.43
CA GLU A 22 10.92 -13.81 -11.28
C GLU A 22 11.57 -12.44 -11.07
N ASN A 23 12.48 -12.32 -10.08
CA ASN A 23 13.17 -11.08 -9.68
C ASN A 23 12.20 -9.91 -9.43
N LYS A 24 11.03 -10.21 -8.88
CA LYS A 24 9.99 -9.22 -8.56
C LYS A 24 9.29 -9.52 -7.23
N SER A 25 8.64 -8.51 -6.67
CA SER A 25 7.78 -8.72 -5.51
C SER A 25 6.40 -9.19 -5.96
N VAL A 26 5.95 -10.31 -5.42
CA VAL A 26 4.65 -10.93 -5.70
C VAL A 26 3.74 -10.85 -4.47
N LYS A 27 2.46 -10.68 -4.69
CA LYS A 27 1.45 -10.72 -3.61
C LYS A 27 1.41 -12.11 -3.00
N CYS A 28 1.32 -12.20 -1.68
CA CYS A 28 1.38 -13.47 -0.96
C CYS A 28 0.48 -13.44 0.28
N HIS A 29 0.28 -14.59 0.92
CA HIS A 29 -0.44 -14.65 2.19
C HIS A 29 0.42 -14.08 3.33
N ALA A 30 -0.22 -13.47 4.33
CA ALA A 30 0.48 -12.83 5.44
C ALA A 30 1.34 -13.78 6.28
N LEU A 31 1.02 -15.07 6.30
CA LEU A 31 1.77 -16.11 6.99
C LEU A 31 2.92 -16.71 6.16
N ASP A 32 3.03 -16.35 4.88
CA ASP A 32 4.13 -16.84 4.05
C ASP A 32 5.47 -16.30 4.56
N GLU A 33 6.52 -17.09 4.38
CA GLU A 33 7.87 -16.65 4.71
C GLU A 33 8.25 -15.43 3.87
N GLY A 34 8.77 -14.40 4.53
CA GLY A 34 9.15 -13.15 3.89
C GLY A 34 8.01 -12.18 3.59
N ALA A 35 6.75 -12.57 3.87
CA ALA A 35 5.59 -11.71 3.67
C ALA A 35 5.70 -10.40 4.47
N ALA A 36 5.50 -9.26 3.80
CA ALA A 36 5.55 -7.96 4.43
C ALA A 36 4.72 -6.92 3.66
N PHE A 37 4.19 -5.95 4.39
CA PHE A 37 3.85 -4.65 3.85
C PHE A 37 5.14 -3.86 3.72
N GLU A 38 5.36 -3.18 2.59
CA GLU A 38 6.61 -2.46 2.39
C GLU A 38 6.40 -1.19 1.58
N MET A 39 7.29 -0.24 1.80
CA MET A 39 7.37 0.98 1.02
C MET A 39 8.82 1.47 1.02
N SER A 40 9.25 1.97 -0.13
CA SER A 40 10.45 2.79 -0.23
C SER A 40 10.05 4.26 -0.29
N PHE A 41 10.98 5.15 -0.01
CA PHE A 41 10.74 6.59 -0.07
C PHE A 41 12.03 7.33 -0.38
N LYS A 42 11.92 8.43 -1.10
CA LYS A 42 13.05 9.30 -1.45
C LYS A 42 13.28 10.31 -0.35
N LEU A 43 14.54 10.47 0.05
CA LEU A 43 15.00 11.40 1.07
C LEU A 43 15.83 12.51 0.42
N ASP A 44 15.72 13.72 0.92
CA ASP A 44 16.72 14.73 0.68
C ASP A 44 17.96 14.54 1.59
N GLU A 45 19.01 15.31 1.36
CA GLU A 45 20.25 15.21 2.12
C GLU A 45 20.09 15.56 3.61
N ALA A 46 19.20 16.49 3.95
CA ALA A 46 18.95 16.89 5.32
C ALA A 46 18.21 15.79 6.08
N GLN A 47 17.14 15.25 5.48
CA GLN A 47 16.38 14.12 6.00
C GLN A 47 17.24 12.88 6.17
N ALA A 48 18.13 12.60 5.21
CA ALA A 48 19.05 11.47 5.28
C ALA A 48 20.05 11.62 6.43
N LYS A 49 20.59 12.82 6.66
CA LYS A 49 21.50 13.10 7.79
C LYS A 49 20.78 12.94 9.13
N GLU A 50 19.58 13.48 9.27
CA GLU A 50 18.77 13.33 10.48
C GLU A 50 18.47 11.85 10.74
N LEU A 51 18.02 11.11 9.74
CA LEU A 51 17.74 9.68 9.85
C LEU A 51 18.99 8.90 10.23
N HIS A 52 20.15 9.24 9.63
CA HIS A 52 21.43 8.62 9.98
C HIS A 52 21.78 8.82 11.47
N GLN A 53 21.65 10.04 11.97
CA GLN A 53 21.94 10.35 13.36
C GLN A 53 21.06 9.56 14.31
N VAL A 54 19.75 9.52 14.05
CA VAL A 54 18.80 8.79 14.91
C VAL A 54 19.02 7.28 14.83
N CYS A 55 19.33 6.72 13.65
CA CYS A 55 19.68 5.31 13.49
C CYS A 55 20.97 4.94 14.22
N SER A 56 21.99 5.77 14.11
CA SER A 56 23.30 5.55 14.79
C SER A 56 23.15 5.60 16.31
N GLN A 57 22.38 6.55 16.83
CA GLN A 57 22.09 6.65 18.26
C GLN A 57 21.28 5.44 18.76
N ALA A 58 20.26 5.02 18.02
CA ALA A 58 19.48 3.84 18.38
C ALA A 58 20.31 2.56 18.39
N TYR A 59 21.22 2.42 17.42
CA TYR A 59 22.16 1.29 17.36
C TYR A 59 23.11 1.28 18.55
N ALA A 60 23.74 2.41 18.87
CA ALA A 60 24.64 2.55 20.02
C ALA A 60 23.93 2.25 21.35
N ASN A 61 22.71 2.73 21.52
CA ASN A 61 21.90 2.45 22.71
C ASN A 61 21.60 0.95 22.84
N ALA A 62 21.24 0.29 21.73
CA ALA A 62 20.98 -1.15 21.74
C ALA A 62 22.23 -1.97 22.05
N ALA A 63 23.38 -1.57 21.50
CA ALA A 63 24.69 -2.18 21.79
C ALA A 63 25.07 -2.04 23.28
N ALA A 64 24.80 -0.88 23.87
CA ALA A 64 25.07 -0.65 25.31
C ALA A 64 24.18 -1.47 26.24
N MET A 65 22.94 -1.75 25.81
CA MET A 65 21.97 -2.56 26.58
C MET A 65 22.17 -4.07 26.46
N ASP A 66 22.72 -4.54 25.34
CA ASP A 66 22.92 -5.96 25.08
C ASP A 66 24.33 -6.42 25.50
N THR A 67 24.47 -6.75 26.75
CA THR A 67 25.74 -7.25 27.32
C THR A 67 26.08 -8.68 26.90
N LYS A 68 25.15 -9.41 26.27
CA LYS A 68 25.32 -10.83 25.91
C LYS A 68 25.98 -11.01 24.53
N ARG A 69 25.86 -10.04 23.65
CA ARG A 69 26.39 -10.11 22.30
C ARG A 69 27.39 -9.00 22.05
N LYS A 70 28.45 -9.32 21.33
CA LYS A 70 29.39 -8.30 20.87
C LYS A 70 28.79 -7.58 19.66
N TRP A 71 28.53 -6.31 19.80
CA TRP A 71 28.09 -5.45 18.71
C TRP A 71 29.31 -4.80 18.05
N PRO A 72 29.37 -4.76 16.70
CA PRO A 72 30.33 -3.93 16.00
C PRO A 72 30.14 -2.44 16.32
N ASP A 73 31.20 -1.65 16.21
CA ASP A 73 31.16 -0.21 16.50
C ASP A 73 30.20 0.58 15.60
N LYS A 74 29.96 0.08 14.39
CA LYS A 74 29.06 0.69 13.42
C LYS A 74 28.13 -0.35 12.82
N PRO A 75 26.86 0.04 12.49
CA PRO A 75 25.96 -0.83 11.78
C PRO A 75 26.46 -1.07 10.34
N ASN A 76 26.45 -2.34 9.89
CA ASN A 76 26.80 -2.69 8.52
C ASN A 76 25.64 -2.46 7.56
N ASN A 77 24.41 -2.55 8.06
CA ASN A 77 23.20 -2.36 7.25
C ASN A 77 22.41 -1.17 7.77
N LEU A 78 22.17 -0.22 6.89
CA LEU A 78 21.33 0.94 7.14
C LEU A 78 20.03 0.83 6.34
N PRO A 79 18.92 1.42 6.82
CA PRO A 79 17.63 1.31 6.15
C PRO A 79 17.48 2.24 4.94
N TYR A 80 18.54 2.80 4.45
CA TYR A 80 18.61 3.66 3.27
C TYR A 80 19.94 3.47 2.53
N LYS A 81 19.91 3.78 1.24
CA LYS A 81 21.08 3.71 0.36
C LYS A 81 20.96 4.72 -0.79
N ARG A 82 22.08 5.07 -1.41
CA ARG A 82 22.04 5.74 -2.71
C ARG A 82 21.76 4.72 -3.81
N ASN A 83 20.90 5.09 -4.73
CA ASN A 83 20.63 4.31 -5.95
C ASN A 83 21.59 4.74 -7.08
N ALA A 84 21.42 4.14 -8.25
CA ALA A 84 22.22 4.46 -9.44
C ALA A 84 22.01 5.92 -9.91
N ASP A 85 20.85 6.49 -9.68
CA ASP A 85 20.48 7.85 -10.03
C ASP A 85 20.96 8.89 -9.01
N ASN A 86 21.78 8.46 -8.04
CA ASN A 86 22.28 9.28 -6.94
C ASN A 86 21.22 9.74 -5.92
N ASP A 87 20.00 9.21 -6.00
CA ASP A 87 18.94 9.47 -5.03
C ASP A 87 19.17 8.68 -3.74
N ILE A 88 18.85 9.28 -2.61
CA ILE A 88 18.87 8.57 -1.33
C ILE A 88 17.49 7.94 -1.12
N VAL A 89 17.45 6.61 -1.11
CA VAL A 89 16.22 5.84 -0.97
C VAL A 89 16.21 5.09 0.35
N GLY A 90 15.23 5.43 1.19
CA GLY A 90 14.91 4.71 2.41
C GLY A 90 13.93 3.58 2.14
N LYS A 91 13.94 2.56 3.01
CA LYS A 91 12.99 1.44 2.95
C LYS A 91 12.45 1.12 4.34
N CYS A 92 11.14 0.95 4.44
CA CYS A 92 10.48 0.48 5.66
C CYS A 92 9.59 -0.72 5.37
N LYS A 93 9.45 -1.60 6.36
CA LYS A 93 8.67 -2.85 6.25
C LYS A 93 7.88 -3.10 7.52
N LEU A 94 6.73 -3.76 7.37
CA LEU A 94 5.97 -4.37 8.45
C LEU A 94 5.75 -5.84 8.08
N LYS A 95 6.25 -6.77 8.90
CA LYS A 95 6.07 -8.22 8.62
C LYS A 95 4.59 -8.57 8.56
N GLY A 96 4.21 -9.48 7.69
CA GLY A 96 2.86 -10.00 7.56
C GLY A 96 2.37 -10.75 8.79
N SER A 97 3.30 -11.31 9.59
CA SER A 97 2.96 -12.03 10.82
C SER A 97 4.07 -11.93 11.86
N TYR A 98 3.69 -12.11 13.12
CA TYR A 98 4.58 -12.27 14.27
C TYR A 98 4.09 -13.43 15.13
N GLY A 99 4.93 -14.44 15.33
CA GLY A 99 4.61 -15.60 16.20
C GLY A 99 3.40 -16.42 15.72
N GLY A 100 3.05 -16.33 14.43
CA GLY A 100 1.86 -16.99 13.86
C GLY A 100 0.62 -16.11 13.77
N ASP A 101 0.60 -14.97 14.44
CA ASP A 101 -0.50 -14.00 14.36
C ASP A 101 -0.34 -13.08 13.15
N VAL A 102 -1.41 -12.95 12.37
CA VAL A 102 -1.45 -12.07 11.20
C VAL A 102 -1.41 -10.61 11.65
N THR A 103 -0.51 -9.85 11.03
CA THR A 103 -0.36 -8.42 11.28
C THR A 103 -1.41 -7.64 10.49
N GLN A 104 -2.08 -6.71 11.16
CA GLN A 104 -2.98 -5.78 10.48
C GLN A 104 -2.21 -4.86 9.52
N PRO A 105 -2.81 -4.45 8.39
CA PRO A 105 -2.20 -3.48 7.48
C PRO A 105 -1.77 -2.20 8.22
N PRO A 106 -0.70 -1.54 7.76
CA PRO A 106 -0.29 -0.27 8.32
C PRO A 106 -1.41 0.77 8.14
N LYS A 107 -1.67 1.55 9.20
CA LYS A 107 -2.71 2.57 9.17
C LYS A 107 -2.37 3.63 8.10
N GLN A 108 -3.31 3.90 7.20
CA GLN A 108 -3.22 4.98 6.22
C GLN A 108 -4.24 6.07 6.59
N VAL A 109 -3.83 7.33 6.54
CA VAL A 109 -4.68 8.49 6.82
C VAL A 109 -4.43 9.60 5.80
N ASP A 110 -5.43 10.44 5.58
CA ASP A 110 -5.29 11.65 4.78
C ASP A 110 -4.55 12.79 5.55
N ALA A 111 -4.39 13.94 4.91
CA ALA A 111 -3.77 15.11 5.51
C ALA A 111 -4.54 15.64 6.74
N ALA A 112 -5.86 15.48 6.78
CA ALA A 112 -6.73 15.84 7.90
C ALA A 112 -6.79 14.77 9.01
N ARG A 113 -6.03 13.65 8.86
CA ARG A 113 -5.95 12.52 9.76
C ARG A 113 -7.20 11.61 9.76
N ASN A 114 -8.07 11.71 8.75
CA ASN A 114 -9.13 10.77 8.55
C ASN A 114 -8.55 9.44 8.07
N ARG A 115 -9.09 8.31 8.58
CA ARG A 115 -8.63 6.98 8.16
C ARG A 115 -9.07 6.71 6.72
N LEU A 116 -8.13 6.31 5.90
CA LEU A 116 -8.38 5.83 4.55
C LEU A 116 -8.86 4.37 4.59
N PRO A 117 -9.63 3.90 3.59
CA PRO A 117 -10.04 2.50 3.48
C PRO A 117 -8.87 1.53 3.53
N ASP A 118 -9.10 0.30 4.00
CA ASP A 118 -8.04 -0.70 4.15
C ASP A 118 -7.50 -1.21 2.79
N ASP A 119 -8.28 -1.08 1.74
CA ASP A 119 -7.93 -1.39 0.35
C ASP A 119 -7.33 -0.19 -0.41
N PHE A 120 -7.18 0.97 0.26
CA PHE A 120 -6.62 2.15 -0.36
C PHE A 120 -5.23 1.88 -0.93
N MET A 121 -5.06 2.21 -2.20
CA MET A 121 -3.81 2.05 -2.94
C MET A 121 -3.07 3.38 -3.01
N LEU A 122 -2.06 3.53 -2.15
CA LEU A 122 -1.14 4.65 -2.27
C LEU A 122 -0.35 4.52 -3.58
N THR A 123 -0.27 5.61 -4.33
CA THR A 123 0.45 5.65 -5.61
C THR A 123 1.92 6.03 -5.43
N THR A 124 2.78 5.55 -6.31
CA THR A 124 4.17 6.02 -6.42
C THR A 124 4.18 7.52 -6.72
N ASN A 125 5.21 8.22 -6.27
CA ASN A 125 5.38 9.68 -6.35
C ASN A 125 4.45 10.52 -5.45
N SER A 126 3.55 9.91 -4.68
CA SER A 126 2.76 10.61 -3.66
C SER A 126 3.65 11.22 -2.58
N LYS A 127 3.27 12.40 -2.05
CA LYS A 127 3.92 13.01 -0.89
C LYS A 127 3.30 12.50 0.39
N VAL A 128 4.15 12.01 1.30
CA VAL A 128 3.70 11.35 2.53
C VAL A 128 4.55 11.70 3.75
N ASN A 129 3.93 11.59 4.91
CA ASN A 129 4.64 11.43 6.18
C ASN A 129 4.64 9.95 6.57
N VAL A 130 5.78 9.42 6.98
CA VAL A 130 5.94 8.00 7.33
C VAL A 130 6.27 7.86 8.81
N ALA A 131 5.38 7.21 9.54
CA ALA A 131 5.63 6.85 10.92
C ALA A 131 6.33 5.49 10.98
N VAL A 132 7.54 5.48 11.51
CA VAL A 132 8.37 4.28 11.63
C VAL A 132 8.86 4.09 13.06
N MET A 133 9.14 2.85 13.41
CA MET A 133 9.91 2.46 14.59
C MET A 133 11.31 2.05 14.12
N ILE A 134 12.33 2.60 14.74
CA ILE A 134 13.72 2.22 14.48
C ILE A 134 14.02 0.96 15.27
N VAL A 135 14.50 -0.08 14.59
CA VAL A 135 14.76 -1.39 15.17
C VAL A 135 16.22 -1.78 14.89
N PRO A 136 17.14 -1.52 15.83
CA PRO A 136 18.48 -2.05 15.77
C PRO A 136 18.46 -3.59 15.89
N TYR A 137 19.36 -4.25 15.20
CA TYR A 137 19.50 -5.71 15.29
C TYR A 137 20.95 -6.16 15.17
N ASN A 138 21.23 -7.28 15.83
CA ASN A 138 22.47 -8.00 15.70
C ASN A 138 22.18 -9.50 15.82
N THR A 139 22.31 -10.21 14.71
CA THR A 139 22.09 -11.68 14.63
C THR A 139 23.40 -12.46 14.61
N GLY A 140 24.53 -11.81 14.90
CA GLY A 140 25.86 -12.38 14.80
C GLY A 140 26.49 -12.21 13.43
N SER A 141 25.86 -12.73 12.38
CA SER A 141 26.33 -12.58 10.99
C SER A 141 25.90 -11.26 10.37
N LEU A 142 24.75 -10.72 10.77
CA LEU A 142 24.20 -9.48 10.25
C LEU A 142 23.89 -8.53 11.40
N ASN A 143 24.32 -7.29 11.25
CA ASN A 143 23.99 -6.22 12.19
C ASN A 143 23.56 -4.97 11.42
N GLY A 144 22.74 -4.15 12.05
CA GLY A 144 22.26 -2.95 11.42
C GLY A 144 21.04 -2.36 12.07
N VAL A 145 20.36 -1.51 11.31
CA VAL A 145 19.11 -0.86 11.71
C VAL A 145 18.08 -1.08 10.63
N SER A 146 16.87 -1.41 11.01
CA SER A 146 15.71 -1.48 10.13
C SER A 146 14.64 -0.51 10.57
N LEU A 147 13.79 -0.08 9.62
CA LEU A 147 12.62 0.75 9.89
C LEU A 147 11.36 -0.13 9.82
N ARG A 148 10.71 -0.29 10.97
CA ARG A 148 9.41 -0.95 11.03
C ARG A 148 8.32 0.08 10.74
N LEU A 149 7.58 -0.14 9.67
CA LEU A 149 6.45 0.71 9.29
C LEU A 149 5.32 0.62 10.31
N ARG A 150 4.72 1.77 10.66
CA ARG A 150 3.59 1.88 11.59
C ARG A 150 2.36 2.48 10.94
N ALA A 151 2.54 3.61 10.27
CA ALA A 151 1.46 4.34 9.61
C ALA A 151 2.01 5.24 8.50
N VAL A 152 1.13 5.63 7.59
CA VAL A 152 1.41 6.59 6.52
C VAL A 152 0.33 7.65 6.52
N GLN A 153 0.72 8.91 6.45
CA GLN A 153 -0.18 10.04 6.21
C GLN A 153 0.07 10.56 4.81
N VAL A 154 -0.96 10.54 3.98
CA VAL A 154 -0.93 11.03 2.61
C VAL A 154 -1.16 12.54 2.63
N LEU A 155 -0.20 13.30 2.13
CA LEU A 155 -0.26 14.77 2.02
C LEU A 155 -0.77 15.17 0.64
N GLU A 156 -0.21 14.53 -0.39
CA GLU A 156 -0.58 14.72 -1.78
C GLU A 156 -0.59 13.35 -2.46
N LEU A 157 -1.70 12.99 -3.07
CA LEU A 157 -1.81 11.75 -3.83
C LEU A 157 -1.38 12.04 -5.27
N ALA A 158 -0.33 11.36 -5.73
CA ALA A 158 0.04 11.42 -7.13
C ALA A 158 -1.00 10.67 -7.97
N GLU A 159 -1.34 11.23 -9.10
CA GLU A 159 -2.13 10.50 -10.09
C GLU A 159 -1.39 9.21 -10.47
N LEU A 160 -2.15 8.15 -10.68
CA LEU A 160 -1.57 6.98 -11.35
C LEU A 160 -1.06 7.51 -12.70
N GLU A 161 0.23 7.43 -12.93
CA GLU A 161 0.74 7.51 -14.29
C GLU A 161 0.09 6.34 -15.06
N GLY A 162 -1.14 6.57 -15.48
CA GLY A 162 -1.78 5.77 -16.49
C GLY A 162 -0.86 5.88 -17.68
N GLY A 163 -0.38 4.77 -18.21
CA GLY A 163 0.25 4.81 -19.52
C GLY A 163 -0.63 5.67 -20.41
N ASP A 164 -0.03 6.52 -21.23
CA ASP A 164 -0.72 7.37 -22.17
C ASP A 164 -1.96 6.65 -22.67
N ASP A 165 -3.13 7.18 -22.32
CA ASP A 165 -4.36 6.61 -22.85
C ASP A 165 -4.27 6.77 -24.37
N PRO A 166 -4.05 5.69 -25.13
CA PRO A 166 -3.85 5.79 -26.56
C PRO A 166 -5.13 6.21 -27.29
N PHE A 167 -6.22 6.44 -26.55
CA PHE A 167 -7.52 6.76 -27.07
C PHE A 167 -7.88 8.23 -26.82
N ASP A 168 -8.15 8.95 -27.86
CA ASP A 168 -8.78 10.26 -27.80
C ASP A 168 -10.27 10.13 -27.40
N LYS A 169 -10.80 11.18 -26.76
CA LYS A 169 -12.25 11.26 -26.52
C LYS A 169 -12.99 11.30 -27.84
N VAL A 170 -13.81 10.29 -28.09
CA VAL A 170 -14.70 10.22 -29.24
C VAL A 170 -16.15 10.18 -28.75
N ASP A 171 -17.07 10.65 -29.60
CA ASP A 171 -18.51 10.53 -29.31
C ASP A 171 -18.91 9.06 -29.32
N GLY A 172 -19.53 8.59 -28.23
CA GLY A 172 -19.92 7.19 -28.10
C GLY A 172 -20.49 6.86 -26.72
N PHE A 173 -20.43 5.60 -26.36
CA PHE A 173 -20.90 5.12 -25.07
C PHE A 173 -20.07 5.72 -23.92
N VAL A 174 -20.75 6.40 -23.01
CA VAL A 174 -20.19 6.88 -21.75
C VAL A 174 -20.83 6.08 -20.61
N SER A 175 -20.01 5.43 -19.81
CA SER A 175 -20.49 4.73 -18.62
C SER A 175 -21.11 5.71 -17.63
N PRO A 176 -22.36 5.50 -17.16
CA PRO A 176 -23.01 6.41 -16.23
C PRO A 176 -22.36 6.51 -14.85
N ASN A 177 -21.32 5.71 -14.57
CA ASN A 177 -20.61 5.68 -13.28
C ASN A 177 -19.19 6.26 -13.32
N SER A 178 -18.77 6.89 -14.41
CA SER A 178 -17.38 7.40 -14.50
C SER A 178 -17.10 8.59 -13.58
N ASP A 179 -18.12 9.31 -13.09
CA ASP A 179 -17.94 10.49 -12.24
C ASP A 179 -18.30 10.28 -10.76
N ALA A 180 -18.77 9.09 -10.38
CA ALA A 180 -19.30 8.84 -9.03
C ALA A 180 -18.24 8.49 -7.97
N VAL A 181 -16.98 8.31 -8.35
CA VAL A 181 -15.95 7.85 -7.40
C VAL A 181 -15.20 9.02 -6.71
N PHE A 182 -15.31 10.24 -7.23
CA PHE A 182 -14.54 11.39 -6.70
C PHE A 182 -15.33 12.68 -6.48
N SER A 183 -16.64 12.69 -6.63
CA SER A 183 -17.45 13.89 -6.32
C SER A 183 -18.25 13.70 -5.06
N ASN A 184 -17.72 14.26 -3.98
CA ASN A 184 -18.43 14.37 -2.73
C ASN A 184 -19.41 15.56 -2.80
N THR A 185 -20.67 15.27 -2.50
CA THR A 185 -21.71 16.14 -1.93
C THR A 185 -22.25 17.33 -2.71
N GLN A 186 -23.49 17.15 -3.15
CA GLN A 186 -24.53 18.15 -2.87
C GLN A 186 -25.88 17.45 -2.63
N PRO A 187 -26.68 17.87 -1.65
CA PRO A 187 -27.93 17.20 -1.32
C PRO A 187 -28.98 17.46 -2.40
N ALA A 188 -29.66 16.40 -2.80
CA ALA A 188 -30.75 16.43 -3.77
C ALA A 188 -31.93 17.26 -3.24
N GLN A 189 -32.37 18.24 -4.02
CA GLN A 189 -33.70 18.84 -3.85
C GLN A 189 -34.78 17.92 -4.43
N PRO A 190 -35.96 17.87 -3.82
CA PRO A 190 -37.03 17.00 -4.28
C PRO A 190 -37.69 17.55 -5.53
N VAL A 191 -37.64 16.79 -6.61
CA VAL A 191 -38.52 17.02 -7.79
C VAL A 191 -39.77 16.23 -7.64
N ASN A 192 -40.85 16.97 -7.69
CA ASN A 192 -42.25 16.55 -7.61
C ASN A 192 -42.63 15.65 -8.79
N GLY A 193 -43.32 14.56 -8.45
CA GLY A 193 -44.24 13.68 -9.11
C GLY A 193 -44.37 13.63 -10.63
N GLN A 194 -44.11 12.48 -11.16
CA GLN A 194 -45.08 11.74 -11.97
C GLN A 194 -44.62 10.29 -12.11
N GLU A 195 -45.45 9.44 -11.57
CA GLU A 195 -45.36 7.99 -11.63
C GLU A 195 -45.54 7.54 -13.09
N TYR A 196 -44.49 7.00 -13.70
CA TYR A 196 -44.57 6.22 -14.93
C TYR A 196 -44.13 4.80 -14.59
N ASP A 197 -45.14 3.91 -14.49
CA ASP A 197 -44.92 2.47 -14.30
C ASP A 197 -44.87 1.78 -15.67
N PRO A 198 -43.69 1.32 -16.12
CA PRO A 198 -43.56 0.63 -17.40
C PRO A 198 -43.94 -0.86 -17.36
N PHE A 199 -44.39 -1.40 -16.22
CA PHE A 199 -44.73 -2.82 -16.06
C PHE A 199 -46.20 -3.14 -15.83
N ALA A 200 -47.11 -2.18 -16.04
CA ALA A 200 -48.54 -2.39 -15.85
C ALA A 200 -49.28 -3.01 -17.05
N ALA A 201 -48.60 -3.67 -17.97
CA ALA A 201 -49.28 -4.40 -19.06
C ALA A 201 -48.51 -5.67 -19.42
N SER A 202 -48.78 -6.76 -18.77
CA SER A 202 -49.04 -8.09 -19.34
C SER A 202 -48.95 -9.19 -18.29
N VAL A 203 -50.05 -9.38 -17.61
CA VAL A 203 -50.32 -10.68 -16.95
C VAL A 203 -51.36 -11.38 -17.82
N ALA A 204 -50.95 -12.29 -18.67
CA ALA A 204 -51.76 -13.41 -19.12
C ALA A 204 -50.91 -14.44 -19.86
N SER A 205 -50.97 -15.66 -19.34
CA SER A 205 -50.82 -16.96 -20.02
C SER A 205 -49.42 -17.54 -20.23
N GLN A 206 -49.14 -18.50 -19.49
CA GLN A 206 -48.98 -19.95 -19.70
C GLN A 206 -47.62 -20.48 -19.24
N ALA A 207 -47.67 -21.27 -18.20
CA ALA A 207 -46.74 -22.40 -17.97
C ALA A 207 -47.25 -23.62 -18.81
N PRO A 208 -46.55 -24.75 -18.89
CA PRO A 208 -45.20 -25.14 -18.54
C PRO A 208 -44.47 -25.96 -19.63
N SER A 209 -43.21 -26.25 -19.47
CA SER A 209 -42.71 -27.60 -19.75
C SER A 209 -41.24 -27.74 -19.32
N ASN A 210 -41.01 -28.75 -18.51
CA ASN A 210 -39.70 -29.36 -18.21
C ASN A 210 -38.96 -29.70 -19.49
N VAL A 211 -37.66 -29.37 -19.52
CA VAL A 211 -36.69 -30.09 -20.32
C VAL A 211 -35.46 -30.28 -19.45
N ASP A 212 -35.24 -31.52 -19.03
CA ASP A 212 -33.98 -32.06 -18.57
C ASP A 212 -32.95 -31.85 -19.69
N ILE A 213 -31.80 -31.30 -19.35
CA ILE A 213 -30.61 -31.42 -20.20
C ILE A 213 -29.52 -32.01 -19.35
N ASP A 214 -29.23 -33.26 -19.72
CA ASP A 214 -28.13 -34.10 -19.25
C ASP A 214 -26.76 -33.43 -19.35
N ASP A 215 -25.95 -33.79 -18.39
CA ASP A 215 -24.49 -33.79 -18.37
C ASP A 215 -23.91 -34.33 -19.70
N ASP A 216 -22.85 -33.68 -20.11
CA ASP A 216 -21.63 -34.22 -20.64
C ASP A 216 -20.91 -33.21 -21.57
N ILE A 217 -19.92 -32.52 -21.02
CA ILE A 217 -18.78 -32.09 -21.85
C ILE A 217 -17.49 -32.26 -21.03
N PRO A 218 -16.57 -33.14 -21.44
CA PRO A 218 -15.22 -33.22 -20.92
C PRO A 218 -14.30 -32.25 -21.68
N PHE A 219 -13.52 -31.46 -20.96
CA PHE A 219 -12.10 -31.15 -21.26
C PHE A 219 -11.56 -30.22 -20.14
#